data_84cbb113060ca8e3a09bcc6d592ac207
#
_entry.id   84cbb113060ca8e3a09bcc6d592ac207
#
_cell.length_a   1.000
_cell.length_b   1.000
_cell.length_c   1.000
_cell.angle_alpha   90.00
_cell.angle_beta   90.00
_cell.angle_gamma   90.00
#
_symmetry.space_group_name_H-M   'P 1'
#
loop_
_entity.id
_entity.type
_entity.pdbx_description
1 polymer ?
#
loop_
_entity_poly.entity_id
_entity_poly.type
_entity_poly.pdbx_seq_one_letter_code
_entity_poly.pdbx_strand_id
1 'polypeptide(L)'
;KVFCVDLQLKMLEITEKRARRANLNSRMAFYRCEPDNLSIAEKVDFILSFWMVHEVNDQKDFFNQLPSNLNSGGKILIAEPKIHVTDGDFQQTLEIAQFSGLRICGQPAIRFSHAALFSKNEKKEQFP
;
A
#
# COMPACT_ATOMS: atom_id res chain seq x y z
N LYS A 1 7.62 4.50 13.47
CA LYS A 1 6.96 3.23 13.74
C LYS A 1 6.47 2.61 12.44
N VAL A 2 6.59 1.31 12.30
CA VAL A 2 6.15 0.56 11.12
C VAL A 2 4.95 -0.32 11.50
N PHE A 3 3.88 -0.21 10.72
CA PHE A 3 2.71 -1.09 10.83
C PHE A 3 2.79 -2.15 9.74
N CYS A 4 2.90 -3.41 10.14
CA CYS A 4 2.88 -4.55 9.23
C CYS A 4 1.48 -5.13 9.18
N VAL A 5 0.92 -5.21 7.99
CA VAL A 5 -0.47 -5.67 7.77
C VAL A 5 -0.46 -6.85 6.81
N ASP A 6 -1.09 -7.93 7.18
CA ASP A 6 -1.24 -9.12 6.34
C ASP A 6 -2.54 -9.85 6.68
N LEU A 7 -3.12 -10.53 5.70
CA LEU A 7 -4.24 -11.44 5.87
C LEU A 7 -3.83 -12.72 6.62
N GLN A 8 -2.59 -13.15 6.40
CA GLN A 8 -2.08 -14.42 6.89
C GLN A 8 -1.32 -14.23 8.20
N LEU A 9 -1.89 -14.74 9.27
CA LEU A 9 -1.25 -14.71 10.59
C LEU A 9 0.16 -15.29 10.57
N LYS A 10 0.38 -16.37 9.82
CA LYS A 10 1.70 -17.01 9.70
C LYS A 10 2.75 -16.07 9.11
N MET A 11 2.38 -15.23 8.15
CA MET A 11 3.30 -14.25 7.55
C MET A 11 3.67 -13.16 8.55
N LEU A 12 2.73 -12.71 9.37
CA LEU A 12 2.99 -11.77 10.45
C LEU A 12 3.92 -12.37 11.52
N GLU A 13 3.73 -13.63 11.90
CA GLU A 13 4.59 -14.34 12.84
C GLU A 13 6.04 -14.46 12.32
N ILE A 14 6.22 -14.77 11.04
CA ILE A 14 7.54 -14.81 10.40
C ILE A 14 8.19 -13.44 10.42
N THR A 15 7.44 -12.41 10.09
CA THR A 15 7.93 -11.02 10.07
C THR A 15 8.31 -10.55 11.48
N GLU A 16 7.48 -10.84 12.47
CA GLU A 16 7.78 -10.53 13.87
C GLU A 16 9.05 -11.22 14.36
N LYS A 17 9.23 -12.49 14.02
CA LYS A 17 10.43 -13.24 14.36
C LYS A 17 11.70 -12.62 13.75
N ARG A 18 11.62 -12.17 12.50
CA ARG A 18 12.72 -11.46 11.84
C ARG A 18 13.00 -10.11 12.50
N ALA A 19 11.96 -9.38 12.85
CA ALA A 19 12.07 -8.11 13.56
C ALA A 19 12.76 -8.27 14.93
N ARG A 20 12.40 -9.29 15.68
CA ARG A 20 13.04 -9.62 16.98
C ARG A 20 14.52 -9.95 16.81
N ARG A 21 14.88 -10.74 15.81
CA ARG A 21 16.29 -11.05 15.50
C ARG A 21 17.11 -9.82 15.14
N ALA A 22 16.47 -8.83 14.52
CA ALA A 22 17.09 -7.57 14.13
C ALA A 22 17.00 -6.48 15.22
N ASN A 23 16.40 -6.78 16.38
CA ASN A 23 16.13 -5.81 17.46
C ASN A 23 15.25 -4.63 17.01
N LEU A 24 14.29 -4.88 16.10
CA LEU A 24 13.39 -3.87 15.53
C LEU A 24 11.95 -4.01 16.04
N ASN A 25 11.63 -5.06 16.78
CA ASN A 25 10.26 -5.36 17.20
C ASN A 25 9.60 -4.24 18.02
N SER A 26 10.35 -3.46 18.80
CA SER A 26 9.82 -2.31 19.53
C SER A 26 9.35 -1.14 18.65
N ARG A 27 9.81 -1.11 17.39
CA ARG A 27 9.45 -0.09 16.40
C ARG A 27 8.32 -0.53 15.46
N MET A 28 7.85 -1.76 15.62
CA MET A 28 6.88 -2.39 14.72
C MET A 28 5.62 -2.78 15.46
N ALA A 29 4.50 -2.74 14.76
CA ALA A 29 3.23 -3.29 15.19
C ALA A 29 2.68 -4.18 14.08
N PHE A 30 1.99 -5.25 14.44
CA PHE A 30 1.53 -6.28 13.53
C PHE A 30 0.01 -6.38 13.61
N TYR A 31 -0.64 -6.25 12.46
CA TYR A 31 -2.09 -6.28 12.36
C TYR A 31 -2.52 -7.31 11.33
N ARG A 32 -3.32 -8.27 11.76
CA ARG A 32 -4.04 -9.12 10.83
C ARG A 32 -5.23 -8.37 10.28
N CYS A 33 -5.32 -8.28 8.95
CA CYS A 33 -6.45 -7.65 8.27
C CYS A 33 -7.43 -8.67 7.73
N GLU A 34 -8.60 -8.20 7.34
CA GLU A 34 -9.60 -8.95 6.58
C GLU A 34 -9.47 -8.60 5.08
N PRO A 35 -10.01 -9.43 4.16
CA PRO A 35 -9.90 -9.17 2.71
C PRO A 35 -10.44 -7.80 2.27
N ASP A 36 -11.42 -7.27 2.98
CA ASP A 36 -12.11 -6.02 2.68
C ASP A 36 -11.82 -4.90 3.69
N ASN A 37 -10.98 -5.16 4.68
CA ASN A 37 -10.68 -4.20 5.75
C ASN A 37 -9.22 -4.32 6.21
N LEU A 38 -8.43 -3.28 5.97
CA LEU A 38 -7.03 -3.23 6.41
C LEU A 38 -6.87 -3.15 7.93
N SER A 39 -7.94 -2.84 8.66
CA SER A 39 -8.01 -2.85 10.14
C SER A 39 -7.01 -1.90 10.82
N ILE A 40 -6.56 -0.86 10.13
CA ILE A 40 -5.70 0.19 10.68
C ILE A 40 -6.49 1.47 10.86
N ALA A 41 -6.52 1.98 12.09
CA ALA A 41 -7.15 3.26 12.42
C ALA A 41 -6.18 4.44 12.31
N GLU A 42 -4.89 4.19 12.47
CA GLU A 42 -3.86 5.22 12.46
C GLU A 42 -3.58 5.73 11.05
N LYS A 43 -3.25 7.01 10.98
CA LYS A 43 -2.71 7.64 9.77
C LYS A 43 -1.20 7.50 9.73
N VAL A 44 -0.68 7.29 8.53
CA VAL A 44 0.74 7.11 8.27
C VAL A 44 1.25 8.09 7.20
N ASP A 45 2.55 8.29 7.15
CA ASP A 45 3.18 9.17 6.19
C ASP A 45 3.59 8.46 4.90
N PHE A 46 3.72 7.13 4.97
CA PHE A 46 4.12 6.31 3.83
C PHE A 46 3.48 4.93 3.89
N ILE A 47 2.95 4.48 2.76
CA ILE A 47 2.43 3.13 2.58
C ILE A 47 3.27 2.44 1.51
N LEU A 48 3.75 1.24 1.83
CA LEU A 48 4.42 0.37 0.88
C LEU A 48 3.54 -0.87 0.62
N SER A 49 3.22 -1.08 -0.65
CA SER A 49 2.63 -2.33 -1.12
C SER A 49 3.57 -2.96 -2.16
N PHE A 50 4.25 -4.02 -1.77
CA PHE A 50 5.29 -4.64 -2.57
C PHE A 50 4.88 -6.05 -2.96
N TRP A 51 4.66 -6.27 -4.25
CA TRP A 51 4.32 -7.57 -4.85
C TRP A 51 3.08 -8.23 -4.25
N MET A 52 2.05 -7.44 -3.91
CA MET A 52 0.85 -7.98 -3.27
C MET A 52 -0.48 -7.58 -3.93
N VAL A 53 -0.55 -6.45 -4.64
CA VAL A 53 -1.84 -5.95 -5.18
C VAL A 53 -2.44 -6.92 -6.19
N HIS A 54 -1.63 -7.64 -6.97
CA HIS A 54 -2.11 -8.65 -7.92
C HIS A 54 -2.83 -9.84 -7.24
N GLU A 55 -2.61 -10.04 -5.94
CA GLU A 55 -3.29 -11.08 -5.15
C GLU A 55 -4.59 -10.58 -4.49
N VAL A 56 -4.87 -9.29 -4.56
CA VAL A 56 -6.08 -8.70 -4.00
C VAL A 56 -7.28 -9.00 -4.90
N ASN A 57 -8.35 -9.56 -4.33
CA ASN A 57 -9.55 -9.92 -5.09
C ASN A 57 -10.30 -8.70 -5.62
N ASP A 58 -10.40 -7.64 -4.82
CA ASP A 58 -11.05 -6.39 -5.20
C ASP A 58 -10.09 -5.21 -5.03
N GLN A 59 -9.39 -4.86 -6.10
CA GLN A 59 -8.44 -3.75 -6.11
C GLN A 59 -9.11 -2.40 -5.86
N LYS A 60 -10.32 -2.21 -6.35
CA LYS A 60 -11.08 -0.98 -6.15
C LYS A 60 -11.35 -0.75 -4.66
N ASP A 61 -11.81 -1.76 -3.96
CA ASP A 61 -12.03 -1.70 -2.52
C ASP A 61 -10.73 -1.46 -1.74
N PHE A 62 -9.67 -2.15 -2.13
CA PHE A 62 -8.33 -1.96 -1.55
C PHE A 62 -7.86 -0.51 -1.67
N PHE A 63 -7.86 0.06 -2.88
CA PHE A 63 -7.40 1.43 -3.10
C PHE A 63 -8.31 2.48 -2.47
N ASN A 64 -9.61 2.21 -2.33
CA ASN A 64 -10.54 3.12 -1.68
C ASN A 64 -10.25 3.32 -0.18
N GLN A 65 -9.60 2.36 0.47
CA GLN A 65 -9.25 2.44 1.88
C GLN A 65 -7.98 3.28 2.14
N LEU A 66 -7.05 3.33 1.18
CA LEU A 66 -5.71 3.89 1.39
C LEU A 66 -5.68 5.40 1.68
N PRO A 67 -6.46 6.26 0.99
CA PRO A 67 -6.39 7.70 1.23
C PRO A 67 -6.71 8.11 2.66
N SER A 68 -7.62 7.41 3.32
CA SER A 68 -8.01 7.69 4.70
C SER A 68 -6.91 7.37 5.72
N ASN A 69 -5.98 6.49 5.36
CA ASN A 69 -4.84 6.12 6.20
C ASN A 69 -3.60 6.98 5.97
N LEU A 70 -3.63 7.92 5.02
CA LEU A 70 -2.52 8.83 4.76
C LEU A 70 -2.69 10.16 5.45
N ASN A 71 -1.62 10.62 6.09
CA ASN A 71 -1.47 12.01 6.47
C ASN A 71 -1.38 12.91 5.22
N SER A 72 -1.67 14.20 5.38
CA SER A 72 -1.43 15.20 4.33
C SER A 72 0.04 15.15 3.89
N GLY A 73 0.28 15.14 2.58
CA GLY A 73 1.63 14.99 2.01
C GLY A 73 2.18 13.56 2.04
N GLY A 74 1.44 12.60 2.58
CA GLY A 74 1.85 11.19 2.60
C GLY A 74 1.91 10.58 1.19
N LYS A 75 2.70 9.53 1.04
CA LYS A 75 2.94 8.83 -0.24
C LYS A 75 2.62 7.35 -0.13
N ILE A 76 2.25 6.79 -1.28
CA ILE A 76 2.07 5.34 -1.44
C ILE A 76 2.98 4.88 -2.56
N LEU A 77 3.79 3.87 -2.29
CA LEU A 77 4.57 3.16 -3.31
C LEU A 77 3.95 1.80 -3.56
N ILE A 78 3.52 1.58 -4.79
CA ILE A 78 3.04 0.28 -5.27
C ILE A 78 4.10 -0.29 -6.21
N ALA A 79 4.54 -1.51 -5.94
CA ALA A 79 5.41 -2.27 -6.83
C ALA A 79 4.81 -3.65 -7.08
N GLU A 80 4.78 -4.07 -8.34
CA GLU A 80 4.23 -5.35 -8.77
C GLU A 80 5.25 -6.13 -9.59
N PRO A 81 5.32 -7.48 -9.44
CA PRO A 81 6.33 -8.27 -10.14
C PRO A 81 5.99 -8.41 -11.62
N LYS A 82 6.95 -8.11 -12.50
CA LYS A 82 6.79 -8.25 -13.96
C LYS A 82 6.51 -9.68 -14.40
N ILE A 83 6.94 -10.64 -13.62
CA ILE A 83 6.71 -12.07 -13.93
C ILE A 83 5.24 -12.47 -13.81
N HIS A 84 4.45 -11.80 -12.98
CA HIS A 84 3.03 -12.10 -12.74
C HIS A 84 2.08 -11.04 -13.25
N VAL A 85 2.55 -9.84 -13.53
CA VAL A 85 1.75 -8.68 -13.90
C VAL A 85 2.26 -8.13 -15.22
N THR A 86 1.39 -8.11 -16.24
CA THR A 86 1.70 -7.50 -17.53
C THR A 86 1.66 -5.97 -17.46
N ASP A 87 2.21 -5.30 -18.47
CA ASP A 87 2.09 -3.84 -18.59
C ASP A 87 0.63 -3.38 -18.61
N GLY A 88 -0.24 -4.11 -19.31
CA GLY A 88 -1.67 -3.82 -19.38
C GLY A 88 -2.37 -3.99 -18.04
N ASP A 89 -2.05 -5.05 -17.30
CA ASP A 89 -2.60 -5.29 -15.96
C ASP A 89 -2.18 -4.18 -14.98
N PHE A 90 -0.93 -3.76 -15.05
CA PHE A 90 -0.43 -2.68 -14.19
C PHE A 90 -1.06 -1.34 -14.56
N GLN A 91 -1.23 -1.04 -15.84
CA GLN A 91 -1.94 0.15 -16.29
C GLN A 91 -3.37 0.19 -15.76
N GLN A 92 -4.07 -0.93 -15.75
CA GLN A 92 -5.41 -1.04 -15.16
C GLN A 92 -5.39 -0.78 -13.65
N THR A 93 -4.39 -1.30 -12.94
CA THR A 93 -4.19 -1.02 -11.52
C THR A 93 -3.98 0.48 -11.26
N LEU A 94 -3.20 1.17 -12.09
CA LEU A 94 -2.99 2.61 -12.00
C LEU A 94 -4.30 3.39 -12.19
N GLU A 95 -5.12 3.00 -13.13
CA GLU A 95 -6.43 3.62 -13.38
C GLU A 95 -7.37 3.45 -12.18
N ILE A 96 -7.43 2.25 -11.60
CA ILE A 96 -8.22 1.99 -10.40
C ILE A 96 -7.75 2.86 -9.23
N ALA A 97 -6.45 2.98 -9.01
CA ALA A 97 -5.87 3.80 -7.96
C ALA A 97 -6.23 5.29 -8.15
N GLN A 98 -6.15 5.80 -9.36
CA GLN A 98 -6.50 7.18 -9.68
C GLN A 98 -8.00 7.46 -9.45
N PHE A 99 -8.87 6.52 -9.79
CA PHE A 99 -10.30 6.60 -9.49
C PHE A 99 -10.61 6.67 -8.00
N SER A 100 -9.75 6.10 -7.17
CA SER A 100 -9.87 6.09 -5.71
C SER A 100 -9.39 7.38 -5.03
N GLY A 101 -8.98 8.39 -5.80
CA GLY A 101 -8.52 9.68 -5.29
C GLY A 101 -7.01 9.75 -5.06
N LEU A 102 -6.26 8.91 -5.74
CA LEU A 102 -4.80 8.93 -5.74
C LEU A 102 -4.27 9.58 -7.03
N ARG A 103 -3.16 10.28 -6.92
CA ARG A 103 -2.48 10.92 -8.03
C ARG A 103 -1.08 10.32 -8.20
N ILE A 104 -0.74 9.95 -9.43
CA ILE A 104 0.61 9.46 -9.74
C ILE A 104 1.60 10.63 -9.65
N CYS A 105 2.63 10.47 -8.81
CA CYS A 105 3.72 11.43 -8.64
C CYS A 105 4.99 11.01 -9.38
N GLY A 106 5.11 9.74 -9.72
CA GLY A 106 6.28 9.21 -10.40
C GLY A 106 6.17 7.71 -10.61
N GLN A 107 7.06 7.18 -11.41
CA GLN A 107 7.19 5.75 -11.69
C GLN A 107 8.65 5.34 -11.49
N PRO A 108 9.08 5.10 -10.25
CA PRO A 108 10.47 4.76 -9.97
C PRO A 108 10.86 3.43 -10.59
N ALA A 109 12.12 3.33 -11.02
CA ALA A 109 12.67 2.08 -11.52
C ALA A 109 13.00 1.16 -10.33
N ILE A 110 12.26 0.07 -10.23
CA ILE A 110 12.51 -0.98 -9.24
C ILE A 110 12.75 -2.29 -10.00
N ARG A 111 13.83 -2.97 -9.67
CA ARG A 111 14.26 -4.18 -10.37
C ARG A 111 13.14 -5.23 -10.40
N PHE A 112 12.91 -5.82 -11.57
CA PHE A 112 11.89 -6.84 -11.84
C PHE A 112 10.45 -6.41 -11.55
N SER A 113 10.21 -5.12 -11.40
CA SER A 113 8.90 -4.61 -10.98
C SER A 113 8.38 -3.52 -11.90
N HIS A 114 7.04 -3.46 -12.02
CA HIS A 114 6.34 -2.23 -12.32
C HIS A 114 6.18 -1.46 -11.02
N ALA A 115 6.38 -0.16 -11.02
CA ALA A 115 6.24 0.65 -9.82
C ALA A 115 5.61 2.01 -10.10
N ALA A 116 4.84 2.50 -9.15
CA ALA A 116 4.29 3.84 -9.16
C ALA A 116 4.22 4.43 -7.75
N LEU A 117 4.55 5.70 -7.66
CA LEU A 117 4.43 6.50 -6.44
C LEU A 117 3.19 7.38 -6.56
N PHE A 118 2.37 7.36 -5.52
CA PHE A 118 1.14 8.15 -5.45
C PHE A 118 1.15 9.11 -4.26
N SER A 119 0.42 10.20 -4.43
CA SER A 119 -0.07 11.04 -3.34
C SER A 119 -1.60 11.04 -3.35
N LYS A 120 -2.24 11.37 -2.23
CA LYS A 120 -3.68 11.59 -2.28
C LYS A 120 -3.98 12.94 -2.93
N ASN A 121 -5.07 12.99 -3.69
CA ASN A 121 -5.59 14.25 -4.18
C ASN A 121 -6.05 15.07 -2.97
N GLU A 122 -5.37 16.18 -2.72
CA GLU A 122 -5.89 17.18 -1.79
C GLU A 122 -7.12 17.79 -2.43
N LYS A 123 -8.26 17.70 -1.75
CA LYS A 123 -9.41 18.51 -2.14
C LYS A 123 -8.94 19.95 -2.01
N LYS A 124 -8.87 20.66 -3.13
CA LYS A 124 -8.79 22.12 -3.08
C LYS A 124 -10.01 22.54 -2.26
N GLU A 125 -9.79 23.11 -1.08
CA GLU A 125 -10.84 23.81 -0.37
C GLU A 125 -11.31 24.89 -1.34
N GLN A 126 -12.50 24.68 -1.90
CA GLN A 126 -13.17 25.75 -2.62
C GLN A 126 -13.63 26.71 -1.53
N PHE A 127 -12.87 27.76 -1.35
CA PHE A 127 -13.38 28.91 -0.61
C PHE A 127 -14.58 29.45 -1.39
N PRO A 128 -15.73 29.67 -0.71
CA PRO A 128 -16.89 30.30 -1.34
C PRO A 128 -16.59 31.73 -1.78
#